data_b45d68ae696da5c883603181a1f53089
#
_entry.id   b45d68ae696da5c883603181a1f53089
#
_cell.length_a   1.000
_cell.length_b   1.000
_cell.length_c   1.000
_cell.angle_alpha   90.00
_cell.angle_beta   90.00
_cell.angle_gamma   90.00
#
_symmetry.space_group_name_H-M   'P 1'
#
loop_
_entity.id
_entity.type
_entity.pdbx_description
1 polymer ?
#
loop_
_entity_poly.entity_id
_entity_poly.type
_entity_poly.pdbx_seq_one_letter_code
_entity_poly.pdbx_strand_id
1 'polypeptide(L)'
;MSYGFINFSEESTLFASSNPGFLSQSIYQIDSYSDEDKANVIMTRAKALSLFSGGLDSILATKLILDQDIEVVALNFTSQFNPIEKGKNKMAEAANQLGVRLQLINLENDYVHLIRKPKHGYGKNINPCIDCRIFMLKKAKKYAREIGAAFIFTGEVLDERPLSQRFNALKIVEKESGLEGKLLRPLSAKLLPKTMAEKKGLVDREKLAGIRGRSRKPQIKLAKESGIDYYPSPAGGCLLTCEDYAHKLRDLFKHKKRFSMRDVDLLRVGRHFRLGPNKIIVGRNKEENQTLTEKKASADYYFEAATIPGPTTVLQGTKSREAIETAAALTAYYSDSKDLEVTVKYGKDQLDKSITITALNDTDIENLRIGEN
;
A
#
# COMPACT_ATOMS: atom_id res chain seq x y z
N MET A 1 1.45 -15.52 -11.86
CA MET A 1 0.59 -14.31 -11.78
C MET A 1 -0.83 -14.79 -11.60
N SER A 2 -1.32 -14.84 -10.38
CA SER A 2 -2.69 -15.27 -10.09
C SER A 2 -3.55 -14.04 -9.83
N TYR A 3 -4.54 -13.86 -10.69
CA TYR A 3 -5.59 -12.87 -10.54
C TYR A 3 -6.76 -13.53 -9.79
N GLY A 4 -7.06 -13.04 -8.61
CA GLY A 4 -8.26 -13.45 -7.87
C GLY A 4 -9.47 -12.64 -8.34
N PHE A 5 -10.41 -13.30 -8.97
CA PHE A 5 -11.73 -12.75 -9.28
C PHE A 5 -12.74 -13.19 -8.23
N ILE A 6 -13.54 -12.26 -7.74
CA ILE A 6 -14.80 -12.58 -7.07
C ILE A 6 -15.91 -12.35 -8.09
N ASN A 7 -16.46 -13.44 -8.63
CA ASN A 7 -17.67 -13.43 -9.45
C ASN A 7 -18.83 -14.07 -8.67
N PHE A 8 -19.97 -13.46 -8.75
CA PHE A 8 -21.27 -14.13 -8.51
C PHE A 8 -21.94 -14.45 -9.84
N SER A 9 -22.21 -15.77 -10.03
CA SER A 9 -23.21 -16.49 -10.85
C SER A 9 -23.59 -15.95 -12.24
N GLU A 10 -23.89 -16.70 -13.23
CA GLU A 10 -23.96 -18.14 -13.59
C GLU A 10 -24.04 -18.25 -15.12
N GLU A 11 -23.56 -19.40 -15.64
CA GLU A 11 -23.89 -20.14 -16.89
C GLU A 11 -23.70 -19.42 -18.26
N SER A 12 -23.06 -19.96 -19.24
CA SER A 12 -22.94 -21.30 -19.82
C SER A 12 -21.94 -21.32 -21.00
N THR A 13 -21.18 -22.42 -21.04
CA THR A 13 -20.72 -23.27 -22.16
C THR A 13 -20.14 -22.74 -23.48
N LEU A 14 -18.86 -23.17 -23.68
CA LEU A 14 -18.28 -23.82 -24.90
C LEU A 14 -18.12 -23.02 -26.20
N PHE A 15 -16.88 -22.80 -26.65
CA PHE A 15 -16.14 -23.58 -27.67
C PHE A 15 -14.73 -22.98 -27.88
N ALA A 16 -13.75 -23.88 -27.98
CA ALA A 16 -12.38 -23.63 -28.34
C ALA A 16 -12.22 -23.58 -29.88
N SER A 17 -11.30 -22.72 -30.36
CA SER A 17 -10.34 -23.12 -31.42
C SER A 17 -9.24 -22.10 -31.64
N SER A 18 -8.07 -22.62 -31.84
CA SER A 18 -6.76 -22.10 -32.15
C SER A 18 -6.65 -21.35 -33.50
N ASN A 19 -5.90 -20.25 -33.61
CA ASN A 19 -4.64 -20.11 -34.33
C ASN A 19 -4.21 -18.64 -34.55
N PRO A 20 -2.92 -18.34 -34.75
CA PRO A 20 -2.38 -16.99 -34.70
C PRO A 20 -2.13 -16.40 -36.12
N GLY A 21 -2.07 -15.08 -36.16
CA GLY A 21 -1.47 -14.34 -37.27
C GLY A 21 -2.46 -13.57 -38.13
N PHE A 22 -2.38 -12.27 -38.06
CA PHE A 22 -2.28 -11.35 -39.17
C PHE A 22 -2.53 -9.91 -38.72
N LEU A 23 -1.52 -9.09 -38.91
CA LEU A 23 -1.67 -7.63 -38.98
C LEU A 23 -2.58 -7.30 -40.18
N SER A 24 -3.66 -6.57 -39.95
CA SER A 24 -4.29 -5.83 -41.02
C SER A 24 -4.74 -4.46 -40.54
N GLN A 25 -4.19 -3.45 -41.15
CA GLN A 25 -4.68 -2.08 -41.13
C GLN A 25 -6.11 -2.07 -41.66
N SER A 26 -7.06 -1.68 -40.83
CA SER A 26 -8.41 -1.37 -41.28
C SER A 26 -8.51 0.14 -41.50
N ILE A 27 -8.36 0.54 -42.71
CA ILE A 27 -8.81 1.83 -43.26
C ILE A 27 -10.34 1.79 -43.20
N TYR A 28 -10.98 2.63 -42.38
CA TYR A 28 -12.42 2.80 -42.44
C TYR A 28 -12.78 3.60 -43.66
N GLN A 29 -13.37 2.93 -44.66
CA GLN A 29 -14.15 3.55 -45.71
C GLN A 29 -15.46 4.03 -45.08
N ILE A 30 -15.72 5.34 -45.18
CA ILE A 30 -16.98 5.96 -44.77
C ILE A 30 -17.90 5.86 -46.00
N ASP A 31 -18.68 4.77 -46.05
CA ASP A 31 -19.82 4.68 -46.95
C ASP A 31 -21.11 4.97 -46.22
N SER A 32 -21.82 5.94 -46.73
CA SER A 32 -23.19 6.42 -46.48
C SER A 32 -24.08 5.59 -45.54
N TYR A 33 -24.18 5.99 -44.28
CA TYR A 33 -25.24 5.58 -43.37
C TYR A 33 -26.41 6.57 -43.44
N SER A 34 -27.61 6.04 -43.42
CA SER A 34 -28.86 6.84 -43.38
C SER A 34 -28.96 7.57 -42.03
N ASP A 35 -29.73 8.67 -42.01
CA ASP A 35 -29.88 9.47 -40.79
C ASP A 35 -30.56 8.73 -39.63
N GLU A 36 -31.26 7.58 -39.89
CA GLU A 36 -31.78 6.68 -38.87
C GLU A 36 -30.71 5.79 -38.25
N ASP A 37 -29.63 5.42 -38.97
CA ASP A 37 -28.51 4.65 -38.43
C ASP A 37 -27.63 5.49 -37.51
N LYS A 38 -27.65 6.82 -37.64
CA LYS A 38 -26.92 7.75 -36.76
C LYS A 38 -27.52 7.84 -35.35
N ALA A 39 -28.80 7.50 -35.18
CA ALA A 39 -29.50 7.53 -33.90
C ALA A 39 -29.17 6.33 -32.98
N ASN A 40 -28.53 5.27 -33.51
CA ASN A 40 -28.18 4.06 -32.79
C ASN A 40 -26.65 3.88 -32.54
N VAL A 41 -25.87 4.94 -32.69
CA VAL A 41 -24.50 4.93 -32.14
C VAL A 41 -24.65 4.89 -30.64
N ILE A 42 -24.49 3.72 -30.05
CA ILE A 42 -24.28 3.58 -28.61
C ILE A 42 -23.06 4.46 -28.31
N MET A 43 -23.32 5.66 -27.80
CA MET A 43 -22.26 6.53 -27.29
C MET A 43 -21.63 5.77 -26.12
N THR A 44 -20.58 5.03 -26.39
CA THR A 44 -19.79 4.41 -25.33
C THR A 44 -19.27 5.52 -24.44
N ARG A 45 -19.77 5.59 -23.22
CA ARG A 45 -19.31 6.57 -22.23
C ARG A 45 -17.79 6.53 -22.14
N ALA A 46 -17.15 7.69 -22.12
CA ALA A 46 -15.72 7.74 -21.92
C ALA A 46 -15.38 7.06 -20.59
N LYS A 47 -14.36 6.19 -20.61
CA LYS A 47 -13.90 5.47 -19.43
C LYS A 47 -12.66 6.13 -18.84
N ALA A 48 -12.61 6.32 -17.51
CA ALA A 48 -11.48 6.88 -16.79
C ALA A 48 -10.98 5.94 -15.70
N LEU A 49 -9.70 6.01 -15.38
CA LEU A 49 -9.09 5.28 -14.28
C LEU A 49 -8.77 6.24 -13.13
N SER A 50 -9.36 6.00 -11.96
CA SER A 50 -9.08 6.72 -10.70
C SER A 50 -7.98 6.01 -9.90
N LEU A 51 -6.92 6.70 -9.49
CA LEU A 51 -6.09 6.22 -8.38
C LEU A 51 -6.84 6.50 -7.08
N PHE A 52 -7.49 5.46 -6.56
CA PHE A 52 -8.46 5.55 -5.50
C PHE A 52 -7.92 5.01 -4.17
N SER A 53 -7.80 5.88 -3.18
CA SER A 53 -7.35 5.48 -1.83
C SER A 53 -8.50 5.25 -0.83
N GLY A 54 -9.73 5.54 -1.22
CA GLY A 54 -10.89 5.54 -0.32
C GLY A 54 -10.92 6.72 0.66
N GLY A 55 -9.95 7.63 0.62
CA GLY A 55 -9.97 8.87 1.39
C GLY A 55 -10.79 9.96 0.71
N LEU A 56 -11.19 10.99 1.47
CA LEU A 56 -12.07 12.09 1.04
C LEU A 56 -11.69 12.66 -0.33
N ASP A 57 -10.41 12.98 -0.55
CA ASP A 57 -9.98 13.61 -1.80
C ASP A 57 -10.15 12.69 -3.02
N SER A 58 -9.88 11.38 -2.86
CA SER A 58 -10.10 10.42 -3.96
C SER A 58 -11.58 10.16 -4.22
N ILE A 59 -12.42 10.18 -3.19
CA ILE A 59 -13.88 10.08 -3.30
C ILE A 59 -14.42 11.27 -4.08
N LEU A 60 -14.07 12.49 -3.67
CA LEU A 60 -14.50 13.72 -4.32
C LEU A 60 -14.01 13.85 -5.75
N ALA A 61 -12.74 13.53 -6.01
CA ALA A 61 -12.21 13.53 -7.37
C ALA A 61 -12.97 12.55 -8.27
N THR A 62 -13.33 11.37 -7.75
CA THR A 62 -14.12 10.38 -8.48
C THR A 62 -15.54 10.88 -8.72
N LYS A 63 -16.18 11.47 -7.72
CA LYS A 63 -17.52 12.06 -7.85
C LYS A 63 -17.59 13.15 -8.94
N LEU A 64 -16.62 14.07 -8.94
CA LEU A 64 -16.56 15.15 -9.97
C LEU A 64 -16.43 14.62 -11.40
N ILE A 65 -15.87 13.43 -11.59
CA ILE A 65 -15.77 12.79 -12.91
C ILE A 65 -17.04 12.00 -13.24
N LEU A 66 -17.62 11.30 -12.27
CA LEU A 66 -18.92 10.60 -12.44
C LEU A 66 -20.05 11.57 -12.80
N ASP A 67 -20.07 12.77 -12.20
CA ASP A 67 -21.08 13.82 -12.46
C ASP A 67 -20.99 14.39 -13.89
N GLN A 68 -20.00 13.98 -14.67
CA GLN A 68 -19.85 14.32 -16.08
C GLN A 68 -20.19 13.16 -17.03
N ASP A 69 -20.91 12.14 -16.51
CA ASP A 69 -21.36 10.98 -17.27
C ASP A 69 -20.20 10.12 -17.83
N ILE A 70 -19.07 10.08 -17.10
CA ILE A 70 -17.88 9.30 -17.44
C ILE A 70 -17.85 8.02 -16.60
N GLU A 71 -17.66 6.86 -17.24
CA GLU A 71 -17.46 5.60 -16.54
C GLU A 71 -16.12 5.64 -15.77
N VAL A 72 -16.14 5.29 -14.48
CA VAL A 72 -14.92 5.27 -13.67
C VAL A 72 -14.61 3.88 -13.13
N VAL A 73 -13.39 3.44 -13.33
CA VAL A 73 -12.81 2.29 -12.61
C VAL A 73 -11.87 2.81 -11.53
N ALA A 74 -12.11 2.41 -10.29
CA ALA A 74 -11.27 2.73 -9.15
C ALA A 74 -10.12 1.74 -9.04
N LEU A 75 -8.88 2.20 -9.01
CA LEU A 75 -7.68 1.40 -8.82
C LEU A 75 -7.01 1.76 -7.50
N ASN A 76 -6.80 0.75 -6.66
CA ASN A 76 -6.01 0.90 -5.45
C ASN A 76 -4.77 0.01 -5.46
N PHE A 77 -3.69 0.49 -4.87
CA PHE A 77 -2.46 -0.26 -4.66
C PHE A 77 -2.33 -0.64 -3.18
N THR A 78 -2.22 -1.93 -2.91
CA THR A 78 -1.97 -2.47 -1.58
C THR A 78 -0.50 -2.85 -1.43
N SER A 79 0.02 -2.72 -0.24
CA SER A 79 1.40 -3.12 0.10
C SER A 79 1.51 -3.41 1.60
N GLN A 80 2.62 -4.01 2.02
CA GLN A 80 2.96 -4.22 3.43
C GLN A 80 3.19 -2.91 4.20
N PHE A 81 3.27 -1.77 3.52
CA PHE A 81 3.47 -0.46 4.13
C PHE A 81 2.17 0.33 4.33
N ASN A 82 1.04 -0.23 3.92
CA ASN A 82 -0.26 0.33 4.22
C ASN A 82 -0.59 0.11 5.71
N PRO A 83 -1.27 1.03 6.39
CA PRO A 83 -1.78 0.80 7.73
C PRO A 83 -2.67 -0.45 7.78
N ILE A 84 -2.65 -1.16 8.91
CA ILE A 84 -3.60 -2.26 9.13
C ILE A 84 -4.95 -1.63 9.42
N GLU A 85 -5.91 -1.80 8.54
CA GLU A 85 -7.29 -1.44 8.82
C GLU A 85 -7.91 -2.54 9.70
N LYS A 86 -8.28 -2.17 10.93
CA LYS A 86 -9.11 -3.01 11.79
C LYS A 86 -10.58 -2.75 11.45
N GLY A 87 -11.31 -3.78 11.03
CA GLY A 87 -12.74 -3.70 10.76
C GLY A 87 -13.11 -3.73 9.28
N LYS A 88 -14.27 -3.13 8.95
CA LYS A 88 -14.82 -3.10 7.58
C LYS A 88 -13.85 -2.45 6.60
N ASN A 89 -13.80 -2.96 5.37
CA ASN A 89 -12.98 -2.41 4.29
C ASN A 89 -13.56 -1.07 3.82
N LYS A 90 -13.15 0.01 4.51
CA LYS A 90 -13.62 1.39 4.26
C LYS A 90 -13.45 1.84 2.82
N MET A 91 -12.44 1.32 2.14
CA MET A 91 -12.19 1.64 0.74
C MET A 91 -13.23 0.97 -0.18
N ALA A 92 -13.60 -0.28 0.10
CA ALA A 92 -14.68 -0.95 -0.63
C ALA A 92 -16.03 -0.29 -0.36
N GLU A 93 -16.31 0.14 0.87
CA GLU A 93 -17.52 0.90 1.21
C GLU A 93 -17.57 2.22 0.42
N ALA A 94 -16.46 2.96 0.35
CA ALA A 94 -16.39 4.20 -0.42
C ALA A 94 -16.59 3.98 -1.94
N ALA A 95 -16.02 2.89 -2.48
CA ALA A 95 -16.23 2.54 -3.89
C ALA A 95 -17.68 2.14 -4.18
N ASN A 96 -18.31 1.37 -3.29
CA ASN A 96 -19.72 0.98 -3.40
C ASN A 96 -20.66 2.19 -3.30
N GLN A 97 -20.37 3.13 -2.39
CA GLN A 97 -21.15 4.39 -2.28
C GLN A 97 -21.17 5.18 -3.60
N LEU A 98 -20.06 5.14 -4.33
CA LEU A 98 -19.94 5.82 -5.63
C LEU A 98 -20.44 4.96 -6.82
N GLY A 99 -20.80 3.70 -6.59
CA GLY A 99 -21.18 2.77 -7.66
C GLY A 99 -20.05 2.44 -8.63
N VAL A 100 -18.78 2.51 -8.19
CA VAL A 100 -17.62 2.25 -9.05
C VAL A 100 -16.98 0.88 -8.79
N ARG A 101 -16.56 0.24 -9.88
CA ARG A 101 -15.78 -1.01 -9.78
C ARG A 101 -14.42 -0.72 -9.15
N LEU A 102 -14.08 -1.46 -8.08
CA LEU A 102 -12.79 -1.38 -7.41
C LEU A 102 -11.86 -2.50 -7.86
N GLN A 103 -10.68 -2.13 -8.33
CA GLN A 103 -9.58 -3.04 -8.65
C GLN A 103 -8.46 -2.88 -7.63
N LEU A 104 -7.95 -3.99 -7.11
CA LEU A 104 -6.79 -3.99 -6.20
C LEU A 104 -5.57 -4.56 -6.92
N ILE A 105 -4.44 -3.90 -6.80
CA ILE A 105 -3.13 -4.39 -7.27
C ILE A 105 -2.17 -4.41 -6.08
N ASN A 106 -1.64 -5.59 -5.75
CA ASN A 106 -0.64 -5.72 -4.69
C ASN A 106 0.74 -5.32 -5.21
N LEU A 107 1.44 -4.47 -4.45
CA LEU A 107 2.82 -4.08 -4.71
C LEU A 107 3.75 -5.08 -4.01
N GLU A 108 4.53 -5.79 -4.81
CA GLU A 108 5.42 -6.87 -4.39
C GLU A 108 6.88 -6.40 -4.20
N ASN A 109 7.82 -7.33 -4.34
CA ASN A 109 9.24 -7.13 -4.12
C ASN A 109 9.84 -5.90 -4.80
N ASP A 110 9.43 -5.58 -6.04
CA ASP A 110 9.93 -4.43 -6.79
C ASP A 110 9.72 -3.11 -6.04
N TYR A 111 8.60 -3.02 -5.30
CA TYR A 111 8.29 -1.85 -4.50
C TYR A 111 9.20 -1.73 -3.28
N VAL A 112 9.56 -2.84 -2.65
CA VAL A 112 10.48 -2.83 -1.51
C VAL A 112 11.90 -2.45 -1.96
N HIS A 113 12.32 -2.91 -3.13
CA HIS A 113 13.59 -2.49 -3.73
C HIS A 113 13.64 -1.00 -4.04
N LEU A 114 12.54 -0.43 -4.53
CA LEU A 114 12.40 1.02 -4.73
C LEU A 114 12.55 1.77 -3.41
N ILE A 115 11.90 1.31 -2.32
CA ILE A 115 12.00 1.93 -1.00
C ILE A 115 13.44 1.88 -0.47
N ARG A 116 14.17 0.81 -0.73
CA ARG A 116 15.56 0.68 -0.28
C ARG A 116 16.51 1.69 -0.93
N LYS A 117 16.29 2.04 -2.21
CA LYS A 117 17.14 2.97 -2.97
C LYS A 117 16.30 3.86 -3.90
N PRO A 118 15.55 4.82 -3.34
CA PRO A 118 14.76 5.74 -4.15
C PRO A 118 15.64 6.73 -4.90
N LYS A 119 15.24 7.09 -6.12
CA LYS A 119 15.93 8.04 -6.97
C LYS A 119 15.84 9.47 -6.43
N HIS A 120 14.68 9.85 -5.89
CA HIS A 120 14.38 11.18 -5.39
C HIS A 120 14.54 11.32 -3.87
N GLY A 121 15.13 10.31 -3.22
CA GLY A 121 15.36 10.31 -1.78
C GLY A 121 14.09 10.11 -0.96
N TYR A 122 14.23 10.37 0.33
CA TYR A 122 13.16 10.17 1.30
C TYR A 122 12.55 11.51 1.74
N GLY A 123 11.27 11.45 2.06
CA GLY A 123 10.59 12.48 2.82
C GLY A 123 10.70 12.24 4.32
N LYS A 124 9.55 12.23 5.02
CA LYS A 124 9.55 11.90 6.45
C LYS A 124 10.01 10.46 6.65
N ASN A 125 11.05 10.28 7.47
CA ASN A 125 11.68 8.99 7.80
C ASN A 125 12.20 8.24 6.55
N ILE A 126 11.57 7.13 6.16
CA ILE A 126 12.01 6.29 5.02
C ILE A 126 10.96 6.27 3.89
N ASN A 127 10.14 7.31 3.80
CA ASN A 127 9.05 7.38 2.84
C ASN A 127 9.49 8.03 1.51
N PRO A 128 9.61 7.28 0.39
CA PRO A 128 9.99 7.80 -0.92
C PRO A 128 8.76 8.29 -1.71
N CYS A 129 8.03 9.29 -1.20
CA CYS A 129 6.73 9.71 -1.75
C CYS A 129 6.72 9.96 -3.26
N ILE A 130 7.76 10.58 -3.81
CA ILE A 130 7.86 10.88 -5.26
C ILE A 130 8.03 9.59 -6.05
N ASP A 131 9.02 8.77 -5.69
CA ASP A 131 9.30 7.49 -6.37
C ASP A 131 8.13 6.51 -6.26
N CYS A 132 7.50 6.44 -5.09
CA CYS A 132 6.30 5.66 -4.85
C CYS A 132 5.17 6.07 -5.81
N ARG A 133 4.94 7.36 -5.99
CA ARG A 133 3.91 7.88 -6.87
C ARG A 133 4.22 7.56 -8.35
N ILE A 134 5.47 7.75 -8.77
CA ILE A 134 5.94 7.39 -10.12
C ILE A 134 5.72 5.89 -10.38
N PHE A 135 6.08 5.05 -9.43
CA PHE A 135 5.92 3.59 -9.53
C PHE A 135 4.46 3.17 -9.70
N MET A 136 3.58 3.68 -8.84
CA MET A 136 2.14 3.40 -8.92
C MET A 136 1.53 3.89 -10.24
N LEU A 137 1.90 5.09 -10.69
CA LEU A 137 1.38 5.65 -11.94
C LEU A 137 1.86 4.90 -13.18
N LYS A 138 3.09 4.36 -13.18
CA LYS A 138 3.56 3.47 -14.26
C LYS A 138 2.71 2.20 -14.34
N LYS A 139 2.37 1.58 -13.21
CA LYS A 139 1.48 0.42 -13.16
C LYS A 139 0.04 0.79 -13.55
N ALA A 140 -0.47 1.92 -13.07
CA ALA A 140 -1.79 2.44 -13.43
C ALA A 140 -1.91 2.72 -14.93
N LYS A 141 -0.85 3.28 -15.55
CA LYS A 141 -0.80 3.53 -17.00
C LYS A 141 -0.90 2.23 -17.82
N LYS A 142 -0.26 1.15 -17.35
CA LYS A 142 -0.39 -0.16 -17.98
C LYS A 142 -1.83 -0.66 -17.88
N TYR A 143 -2.39 -0.67 -16.68
CA TYR A 143 -3.75 -1.12 -16.43
C TYR A 143 -4.81 -0.27 -17.16
N ALA A 144 -4.63 1.07 -17.23
CA ALA A 144 -5.52 1.95 -17.99
C ALA A 144 -5.62 1.56 -19.46
N ARG A 145 -4.51 1.15 -20.09
CA ARG A 145 -4.50 0.64 -21.47
C ARG A 145 -5.25 -0.69 -21.61
N GLU A 146 -5.08 -1.59 -20.65
CA GLU A 146 -5.73 -2.91 -20.65
C GLU A 146 -7.26 -2.80 -20.57
N ILE A 147 -7.79 -1.80 -19.82
CA ILE A 147 -9.23 -1.58 -19.70
C ILE A 147 -9.80 -0.54 -20.68
N GLY A 148 -8.99 0.00 -21.59
CA GLY A 148 -9.42 1.02 -22.55
C GLY A 148 -9.77 2.37 -21.92
N ALA A 149 -9.16 2.75 -20.77
CA ALA A 149 -9.41 4.05 -20.14
C ALA A 149 -8.80 5.19 -20.98
N ALA A 150 -9.61 6.20 -21.27
CA ALA A 150 -9.23 7.37 -22.07
C ALA A 150 -8.25 8.29 -21.32
N PHE A 151 -8.35 8.36 -19.99
CA PHE A 151 -7.46 9.13 -19.15
C PHE A 151 -7.36 8.57 -17.72
N ILE A 152 -6.36 9.05 -16.99
CA ILE A 152 -6.09 8.72 -15.58
C ILE A 152 -6.25 9.98 -14.75
N PHE A 153 -6.81 9.86 -13.54
CA PHE A 153 -6.89 10.95 -12.59
C PHE A 153 -6.59 10.52 -11.16
N THR A 154 -6.29 11.50 -10.31
CA THR A 154 -5.99 11.29 -8.88
C THR A 154 -6.71 12.32 -8.02
N GLY A 155 -6.93 11.98 -6.75
CA GLY A 155 -7.41 12.91 -5.72
C GLY A 155 -6.31 13.80 -5.14
N GLU A 156 -5.17 14.00 -5.81
CA GLU A 156 -4.12 14.90 -5.33
C GLU A 156 -4.57 16.35 -5.36
N VAL A 157 -4.29 17.07 -4.25
CA VAL A 157 -4.54 18.50 -4.12
C VAL A 157 -3.23 19.28 -4.11
N LEU A 158 -3.14 20.32 -4.93
CA LEU A 158 -1.95 21.16 -5.03
C LEU A 158 -1.59 21.75 -3.64
N ASP A 159 -0.32 21.61 -3.25
CA ASP A 159 0.26 22.06 -1.98
C ASP A 159 -0.34 21.44 -0.69
N GLU A 160 -1.15 20.40 -0.77
CA GLU A 160 -1.66 19.72 0.42
C GLU A 160 -0.53 18.95 1.14
N ARG A 161 0.27 18.20 0.40
CA ARG A 161 1.43 17.47 0.95
C ARG A 161 2.73 18.15 0.55
N PRO A 162 3.57 18.56 1.54
CA PRO A 162 4.70 19.44 1.29
C PRO A 162 5.78 18.87 0.37
N LEU A 163 5.89 17.56 0.23
CA LEU A 163 6.89 16.90 -0.61
C LEU A 163 6.35 16.51 -1.98
N SER A 164 5.25 15.75 -2.01
CA SER A 164 4.80 15.07 -3.24
C SER A 164 3.75 15.84 -4.02
N GLN A 165 3.12 16.88 -3.44
CA GLN A 165 2.02 17.61 -4.08
C GLN A 165 2.35 19.09 -4.36
N ARG A 166 3.62 19.49 -4.26
CA ARG A 166 4.06 20.77 -4.78
C ARG A 166 4.14 20.72 -6.30
N PHE A 167 3.92 21.85 -6.95
CA PHE A 167 3.85 21.95 -8.41
C PHE A 167 5.03 21.27 -9.12
N ASN A 168 6.27 21.51 -8.66
CA ASN A 168 7.46 20.88 -9.24
C ASN A 168 7.48 19.34 -9.04
N ALA A 169 7.06 18.86 -7.86
CA ALA A 169 6.97 17.43 -7.60
C ALA A 169 5.90 16.76 -8.49
N LEU A 170 4.76 17.40 -8.68
CA LEU A 170 3.71 16.91 -9.58
C LEU A 170 4.21 16.80 -11.02
N LYS A 171 4.99 17.78 -11.49
CA LYS A 171 5.63 17.73 -12.84
C LYS A 171 6.66 16.60 -12.97
N ILE A 172 7.51 16.40 -11.97
CA ILE A 172 8.49 15.29 -11.95
C ILE A 172 7.73 13.95 -12.05
N VAL A 173 6.70 13.78 -11.23
CA VAL A 173 5.87 12.57 -11.21
C VAL A 173 5.22 12.31 -12.57
N GLU A 174 4.64 13.32 -13.21
CA GLU A 174 4.04 13.19 -14.55
C GLU A 174 5.07 12.81 -15.61
N LYS A 175 6.20 13.53 -15.65
CA LYS A 175 7.27 13.29 -16.62
C LYS A 175 7.83 11.87 -16.48
N GLU A 176 8.22 11.47 -15.27
CA GLU A 176 8.88 10.17 -15.05
C GLU A 176 7.92 8.97 -15.09
N SER A 177 6.62 9.18 -14.90
CA SER A 177 5.60 8.15 -15.15
C SER A 177 5.19 8.06 -16.64
N GLY A 178 5.61 9.04 -17.46
CA GLY A 178 5.21 9.18 -18.86
C GLY A 178 3.74 9.54 -19.02
N LEU A 179 3.22 10.35 -18.09
CA LEU A 179 1.86 10.88 -18.06
C LEU A 179 1.84 12.41 -18.12
N GLU A 180 2.90 13.04 -18.63
CA GLU A 180 2.99 14.50 -18.77
C GLU A 180 1.82 15.03 -19.60
N GLY A 181 1.07 15.99 -19.00
CA GLY A 181 -0.13 16.56 -19.58
C GLY A 181 -1.32 15.59 -19.76
N LYS A 182 -1.23 14.37 -19.19
CA LYS A 182 -2.27 13.32 -19.29
C LYS A 182 -2.89 12.94 -17.96
N LEU A 183 -2.29 13.36 -16.83
CA LEU A 183 -2.76 13.06 -15.49
C LEU A 183 -3.63 14.19 -14.99
N LEU A 184 -4.93 13.93 -14.83
CA LEU A 184 -5.90 14.91 -14.33
C LEU A 184 -5.93 14.90 -12.79
N ARG A 185 -6.11 16.08 -12.19
CA ARG A 185 -6.33 16.28 -10.75
C ARG A 185 -7.60 17.10 -10.55
N PRO A 186 -8.77 16.46 -10.53
CA PRO A 186 -10.07 17.14 -10.53
C PRO A 186 -10.22 18.21 -9.45
N LEU A 187 -9.64 17.97 -8.26
CA LEU A 187 -9.75 18.90 -7.13
C LEU A 187 -8.91 20.19 -7.30
N SER A 188 -7.85 20.15 -8.11
CA SER A 188 -6.95 21.31 -8.34
C SER A 188 -6.88 21.71 -9.81
N ALA A 189 -7.74 21.19 -10.65
CA ALA A 189 -7.66 21.35 -12.10
C ALA A 189 -7.63 22.82 -12.54
N LYS A 190 -8.45 23.68 -11.94
CA LYS A 190 -8.49 25.12 -12.26
C LYS A 190 -7.20 25.87 -11.94
N LEU A 191 -6.31 25.28 -11.14
CA LEU A 191 -5.02 25.86 -10.75
C LEU A 191 -3.82 25.25 -11.50
N LEU A 192 -4.06 24.23 -12.31
CA LEU A 192 -3.03 23.48 -13.04
C LEU A 192 -3.22 23.67 -14.56
N PRO A 193 -2.18 23.41 -15.37
CA PRO A 193 -2.32 23.41 -16.83
C PRO A 193 -3.37 22.42 -17.31
N LYS A 194 -4.10 22.78 -18.39
CA LYS A 194 -5.09 21.90 -19.01
C LYS A 194 -4.45 20.59 -19.49
N THR A 195 -5.04 19.49 -19.08
CA THR A 195 -4.65 18.15 -19.51
C THR A 195 -5.21 17.79 -20.89
N MET A 196 -4.73 16.68 -21.47
CA MET A 196 -5.24 16.18 -22.75
C MET A 196 -6.72 15.79 -22.69
N ALA A 197 -7.22 15.31 -21.54
CA ALA A 197 -8.63 14.99 -21.35
C ALA A 197 -9.51 16.24 -21.47
N GLU A 198 -9.08 17.35 -20.86
CA GLU A 198 -9.77 18.65 -20.95
C GLU A 198 -9.66 19.26 -22.35
N LYS A 199 -8.47 19.20 -23.01
CA LYS A 199 -8.25 19.73 -24.36
C LYS A 199 -9.07 18.99 -25.42
N LYS A 200 -9.34 17.71 -25.23
CA LYS A 200 -10.15 16.88 -26.13
C LYS A 200 -11.66 16.97 -25.83
N GLY A 201 -12.07 17.77 -24.86
CA GLY A 201 -13.48 17.90 -24.46
C GLY A 201 -14.06 16.67 -23.77
N LEU A 202 -13.20 15.70 -23.32
CA LEU A 202 -13.65 14.54 -22.56
C LEU A 202 -14.12 14.93 -21.15
N VAL A 203 -13.56 16.01 -20.62
CA VAL A 203 -13.86 16.53 -19.29
C VAL A 203 -14.10 18.04 -19.38
N ASP A 204 -15.22 18.47 -18.86
CA ASP A 204 -15.54 19.88 -18.69
C ASP A 204 -14.81 20.45 -17.46
N ARG A 205 -13.85 21.35 -17.72
CA ARG A 205 -13.03 21.99 -16.68
C ARG A 205 -13.85 22.82 -15.71
N GLU A 206 -14.96 23.43 -16.15
CA GLU A 206 -15.75 24.31 -15.30
C GLU A 206 -16.47 23.53 -14.18
N LYS A 207 -16.72 22.25 -14.39
CA LYS A 207 -17.24 21.32 -13.40
C LYS A 207 -16.17 20.79 -12.43
N LEU A 208 -14.90 21.15 -12.62
CA LEU A 208 -13.79 20.75 -11.76
C LEU A 208 -13.50 21.83 -10.71
N ALA A 209 -12.69 21.47 -9.69
CA ALA A 209 -12.38 22.34 -8.57
C ALA A 209 -11.03 23.08 -8.73
N GLY A 210 -10.86 24.14 -7.92
CA GLY A 210 -9.63 24.91 -7.77
C GLY A 210 -9.12 24.91 -6.32
N ILE A 211 -9.05 23.72 -5.69
CA ILE A 211 -8.64 23.57 -4.29
C ILE A 211 -7.12 23.54 -4.19
N ARG A 212 -6.58 24.21 -3.16
CA ARG A 212 -5.14 24.29 -2.87
C ARG A 212 -4.88 24.32 -1.37
N GLY A 213 -3.76 23.73 -0.96
CA GLY A 213 -3.23 23.84 0.40
C GLY A 213 -3.71 22.74 1.34
N ARG A 214 -3.34 22.85 2.61
CA ARG A 214 -3.53 21.79 3.62
C ARG A 214 -4.88 21.79 4.31
N SER A 215 -5.66 22.88 4.15
CA SER A 215 -6.98 22.98 4.78
C SER A 215 -7.95 22.04 4.09
N ARG A 216 -8.62 21.19 4.85
CA ARG A 216 -9.66 20.28 4.36
C ARG A 216 -11.06 20.91 4.34
N LYS A 217 -11.18 22.17 4.77
CA LYS A 217 -12.49 22.85 4.79
C LYS A 217 -13.16 22.88 3.40
N PRO A 218 -12.44 23.20 2.29
CA PRO A 218 -13.04 23.16 0.96
C PRO A 218 -13.54 21.76 0.56
N GLN A 219 -12.76 20.72 0.86
CA GLN A 219 -13.15 19.35 0.55
C GLN A 219 -14.38 18.91 1.37
N ILE A 220 -14.44 19.25 2.67
CA ILE A 220 -15.59 18.94 3.53
C ILE A 220 -16.84 19.66 3.03
N LYS A 221 -16.70 20.93 2.59
CA LYS A 221 -17.80 21.69 2.00
C LYS A 221 -18.28 20.99 0.71
N LEU A 222 -17.37 20.67 -0.20
CA LEU A 222 -17.68 19.98 -1.45
C LEU A 222 -18.34 18.61 -1.21
N ALA A 223 -17.93 17.87 -0.17
CA ALA A 223 -18.55 16.59 0.18
C ALA A 223 -20.03 16.76 0.53
N LYS A 224 -20.36 17.75 1.38
CA LYS A 224 -21.74 18.06 1.73
C LYS A 224 -22.58 18.47 0.51
N GLU A 225 -22.02 19.31 -0.35
CA GLU A 225 -22.69 19.78 -1.58
C GLU A 225 -22.91 18.63 -2.58
N SER A 226 -22.04 17.61 -2.58
CA SER A 226 -22.09 16.44 -3.46
C SER A 226 -22.86 15.25 -2.88
N GLY A 227 -23.47 15.38 -1.68
CA GLY A 227 -24.21 14.30 -1.02
C GLY A 227 -23.31 13.13 -0.58
N ILE A 228 -22.04 13.41 -0.25
CA ILE A 228 -21.10 12.42 0.29
C ILE A 228 -21.15 12.48 1.81
N ASP A 229 -21.88 11.55 2.41
CA ASP A 229 -22.10 11.51 3.87
C ASP A 229 -21.04 10.69 4.59
N TYR A 230 -20.45 9.70 3.91
CA TYR A 230 -19.44 8.83 4.49
C TYR A 230 -18.08 8.97 3.81
N TYR A 231 -17.09 9.30 4.61
CA TYR A 231 -15.68 9.20 4.26
C TYR A 231 -14.85 8.91 5.51
N PRO A 232 -13.78 8.10 5.42
CA PRO A 232 -12.96 7.78 6.58
C PRO A 232 -12.27 9.03 7.11
N SER A 233 -12.08 9.06 8.43
CA SER A 233 -11.18 10.03 9.08
C SER A 233 -9.83 10.01 8.36
N PRO A 234 -9.05 11.13 8.37
CA PRO A 234 -7.72 11.13 7.82
C PRO A 234 -6.94 9.95 8.35
N ALA A 235 -6.62 8.99 7.50
CA ALA A 235 -5.79 7.86 7.88
C ALA A 235 -4.43 8.37 8.34
N GLY A 236 -3.93 7.87 9.46
CA GLY A 236 -2.52 8.01 9.81
C GLY A 236 -1.70 7.47 8.63
N GLY A 237 -0.82 8.24 8.07
CA GLY A 237 -0.12 8.01 6.81
C GLY A 237 0.47 6.61 6.61
N CYS A 238 1.28 6.47 5.57
CA CYS A 238 2.04 5.25 5.28
C CYS A 238 2.95 4.86 6.46
N LEU A 239 3.10 3.57 6.78
CA LEU A 239 4.01 3.07 7.82
C LEU A 239 5.46 3.55 7.64
N LEU A 240 5.87 3.82 6.41
CA LEU A 240 7.19 4.39 6.10
C LEU A 240 7.41 5.80 6.71
N THR A 241 6.35 6.47 7.18
CA THR A 241 6.41 7.74 7.92
C THR A 241 6.43 7.56 9.43
N CYS A 242 6.23 6.33 9.92
CA CYS A 242 6.32 5.97 11.33
C CYS A 242 7.78 5.72 11.69
N GLU A 243 8.25 6.36 12.73
CA GLU A 243 9.66 6.35 13.14
C GLU A 243 10.13 4.96 13.57
N ASP A 244 9.43 4.34 14.50
CA ASP A 244 9.70 2.98 14.96
C ASP A 244 9.77 1.97 13.78
N TYR A 245 8.82 2.05 12.85
CA TYR A 245 8.83 1.20 11.67
C TYR A 245 10.02 1.50 10.75
N ALA A 246 10.36 2.77 10.60
CA ALA A 246 11.49 3.19 9.77
C ALA A 246 12.83 2.68 10.33
N HIS A 247 13.03 2.70 11.66
CA HIS A 247 14.21 2.12 12.31
C HIS A 247 14.32 0.62 12.03
N LYS A 248 13.25 -0.14 12.21
CA LYS A 248 13.19 -1.58 11.90
C LYS A 248 13.49 -1.90 10.44
N LEU A 249 13.00 -1.06 9.52
CA LEU A 249 13.23 -1.26 8.09
C LEU A 249 14.66 -0.88 7.68
N ARG A 250 15.23 0.20 8.24
CA ARG A 250 16.65 0.54 8.04
C ARG A 250 17.57 -0.56 8.57
N ASP A 251 17.27 -1.10 9.74
CA ASP A 251 17.99 -2.25 10.31
C ASP A 251 17.94 -3.46 9.39
N LEU A 252 16.76 -3.80 8.84
CA LEU A 252 16.63 -4.88 7.87
C LEU A 252 17.53 -4.64 6.64
N PHE A 253 17.49 -3.44 6.07
CA PHE A 253 18.27 -3.09 4.89
C PHE A 253 19.80 -3.08 5.14
N LYS A 254 20.21 -2.71 6.35
CA LYS A 254 21.63 -2.70 6.77
C LYS A 254 22.19 -4.11 6.91
N HIS A 255 21.43 -5.04 7.52
CA HIS A 255 21.94 -6.35 7.90
C HIS A 255 21.57 -7.48 6.94
N LYS A 256 20.61 -7.27 6.02
CA LYS A 256 20.17 -8.32 5.10
C LYS A 256 20.22 -7.83 3.64
N LYS A 257 21.21 -8.31 2.88
CA LYS A 257 21.36 -7.97 1.44
C LYS A 257 20.19 -8.50 0.62
N ARG A 258 19.76 -9.75 0.89
CA ARG A 258 18.58 -10.39 0.30
C ARG A 258 17.57 -10.63 1.39
N PHE A 259 16.36 -10.12 1.23
CA PHE A 259 15.24 -10.28 2.16
C PHE A 259 13.99 -10.71 1.39
N SER A 260 13.09 -11.35 2.08
CA SER A 260 11.79 -11.78 1.56
C SER A 260 10.67 -10.85 2.03
N MET A 261 9.49 -10.94 1.42
CA MET A 261 8.31 -10.23 1.91
C MET A 261 7.93 -10.62 3.33
N ARG A 262 8.20 -11.88 3.73
CA ARG A 262 8.06 -12.32 5.11
C ARG A 262 8.90 -11.50 6.09
N ASP A 263 10.14 -11.16 5.73
CA ASP A 263 11.00 -10.32 6.58
C ASP A 263 10.40 -8.92 6.78
N VAL A 264 9.76 -8.38 5.73
CA VAL A 264 9.07 -7.09 5.79
C VAL A 264 7.78 -7.18 6.62
N ASP A 265 7.01 -8.26 6.48
CA ASP A 265 5.82 -8.51 7.27
C ASP A 265 6.13 -8.58 8.77
N LEU A 266 7.22 -9.27 9.13
CA LEU A 266 7.66 -9.41 10.51
C LEU A 266 8.03 -8.07 11.17
N LEU A 267 8.37 -7.02 10.39
CA LEU A 267 8.65 -5.69 10.97
C LEU A 267 7.44 -5.06 11.66
N ARG A 268 6.23 -5.51 11.36
CA ARG A 268 4.98 -5.01 11.93
C ARG A 268 4.64 -5.66 13.27
N VAL A 269 5.34 -6.74 13.61
CA VAL A 269 5.00 -7.63 14.73
C VAL A 269 6.09 -7.54 15.79
N GLY A 270 5.71 -7.34 17.02
CA GLY A 270 6.60 -7.45 18.17
C GLY A 270 7.53 -6.27 18.41
N ARG A 271 8.35 -6.46 19.44
CA ARG A 271 9.50 -5.63 19.80
C ARG A 271 10.74 -6.21 19.12
N HIS A 272 11.57 -5.36 18.56
CA HIS A 272 12.74 -5.79 17.79
C HIS A 272 14.03 -5.41 18.47
N PHE A 273 14.95 -6.37 18.52
CA PHE A 273 16.26 -6.24 19.14
C PHE A 273 17.35 -6.70 18.18
N ARG A 274 18.56 -6.16 18.35
CA ARG A 274 19.73 -6.47 17.55
C ARG A 274 20.91 -6.85 18.43
N LEU A 275 21.45 -8.05 18.23
CA LEU A 275 22.69 -8.51 18.81
C LEU A 275 23.67 -8.91 17.68
N GLY A 276 24.57 -8.01 17.30
CA GLY A 276 25.46 -8.22 16.17
C GLY A 276 24.66 -8.59 14.89
N PRO A 277 24.93 -9.76 14.26
CA PRO A 277 24.21 -10.21 13.08
C PRO A 277 22.81 -10.77 13.40
N ASN A 278 22.52 -11.00 14.68
CA ASN A 278 21.27 -11.64 15.11
C ASN A 278 20.16 -10.63 15.28
N LYS A 279 18.95 -10.98 14.82
CA LYS A 279 17.73 -10.25 15.09
C LYS A 279 16.83 -11.06 16.00
N ILE A 280 16.32 -10.43 17.06
CA ILE A 280 15.42 -11.04 18.01
C ILE A 280 14.10 -10.27 17.97
N ILE A 281 12.98 -10.99 17.90
CA ILE A 281 11.64 -10.41 17.82
C ILE A 281 10.81 -10.99 18.95
N VAL A 282 10.28 -10.15 19.83
CA VAL A 282 9.48 -10.54 21.00
C VAL A 282 8.03 -10.08 20.80
N GLY A 283 7.08 -10.99 20.82
CA GLY A 283 5.66 -10.69 20.71
C GLY A 283 5.14 -9.85 21.87
N ARG A 284 4.06 -9.09 21.64
CA ARG A 284 3.45 -8.20 22.63
C ARG A 284 2.12 -8.72 23.16
N ASN A 285 1.48 -9.62 22.40
CA ASN A 285 0.17 -10.18 22.69
C ASN A 285 -0.01 -11.51 21.97
N LYS A 286 -1.13 -12.18 22.20
CA LYS A 286 -1.44 -13.51 21.64
C LYS A 286 -1.44 -13.55 20.12
N GLU A 287 -2.00 -12.54 19.45
CA GLU A 287 -2.07 -12.46 17.98
C GLU A 287 -0.67 -12.34 17.38
N GLU A 288 0.20 -11.56 18.00
CA GLU A 288 1.59 -11.41 17.57
C GLU A 288 2.40 -12.67 17.83
N ASN A 289 2.22 -13.33 18.97
CA ASN A 289 2.85 -14.61 19.29
C ASN A 289 2.51 -15.66 18.22
N GLN A 290 1.23 -15.79 17.89
CA GLN A 290 0.78 -16.68 16.82
C GLN A 290 1.42 -16.32 15.47
N THR A 291 1.42 -15.03 15.11
CA THR A 291 2.02 -14.55 13.86
C THR A 291 3.52 -14.86 13.80
N LEU A 292 4.24 -14.70 14.92
CA LEU A 292 5.66 -15.04 15.00
C LEU A 292 5.90 -16.53 14.77
N THR A 293 5.12 -17.39 15.40
CA THR A 293 5.21 -18.85 15.23
C THR A 293 4.93 -19.27 13.79
N GLU A 294 3.89 -18.70 13.16
CA GLU A 294 3.51 -19.01 11.78
C GLU A 294 4.51 -18.48 10.75
N LYS A 295 5.08 -17.30 11.00
CA LYS A 295 5.97 -16.62 10.04
C LYS A 295 7.46 -16.82 10.30
N LYS A 296 7.90 -17.50 11.36
CA LYS A 296 9.31 -17.85 11.53
C LYS A 296 9.83 -18.71 10.38
N ALA A 297 11.12 -18.61 10.05
CA ALA A 297 11.74 -19.54 9.11
C ALA A 297 12.00 -20.88 9.77
N SER A 298 12.10 -21.95 8.98
CA SER A 298 12.54 -23.27 9.48
C SER A 298 13.92 -23.25 10.16
N ALA A 299 14.77 -22.30 9.77
CA ALA A 299 16.08 -22.10 10.39
C ALA A 299 16.03 -21.25 11.67
N ASP A 300 14.96 -20.54 11.96
CA ASP A 300 14.84 -19.67 13.12
C ASP A 300 14.55 -20.50 14.39
N TYR A 301 15.10 -20.08 15.52
CA TYR A 301 14.68 -20.60 16.82
C TYR A 301 13.52 -19.75 17.37
N TYR A 302 12.61 -20.38 18.09
CA TYR A 302 11.62 -19.70 18.90
C TYR A 302 11.72 -20.12 20.36
N PHE A 303 11.25 -19.24 21.25
CA PHE A 303 11.41 -19.35 22.69
C PHE A 303 10.09 -19.03 23.35
N GLU A 304 9.76 -19.75 24.42
CA GLU A 304 8.60 -19.52 25.30
C GLU A 304 8.96 -19.86 26.74
N ALA A 305 8.39 -19.16 27.69
CA ALA A 305 8.53 -19.52 29.10
C ALA A 305 7.89 -20.89 29.37
N ALA A 306 8.53 -21.72 30.20
CA ALA A 306 8.13 -23.11 30.37
C ALA A 306 6.82 -23.30 31.16
N THR A 307 6.59 -22.47 32.18
CA THR A 307 5.55 -22.68 33.20
C THR A 307 4.69 -21.45 33.47
N ILE A 308 5.02 -20.32 32.86
CA ILE A 308 4.33 -19.02 33.11
C ILE A 308 3.89 -18.41 31.79
N PRO A 309 2.84 -17.60 31.78
CA PRO A 309 2.48 -16.83 30.59
C PRO A 309 3.60 -15.89 30.16
N GLY A 310 3.77 -15.77 28.85
CA GLY A 310 4.81 -14.92 28.31
C GLY A 310 4.74 -14.77 26.80
N PRO A 311 5.70 -14.06 26.21
CA PRO A 311 5.77 -13.87 24.78
C PRO A 311 6.35 -15.10 24.07
N THR A 312 5.99 -15.26 22.80
CA THR A 312 6.81 -16.00 21.86
C THR A 312 7.92 -15.08 21.34
N THR A 313 9.16 -15.53 21.45
CA THR A 313 10.34 -14.82 20.92
C THR A 313 10.92 -15.59 19.73
N VAL A 314 11.34 -14.90 18.67
CA VAL A 314 11.98 -15.50 17.50
C VAL A 314 13.40 -14.97 17.37
N LEU A 315 14.39 -15.87 17.24
CA LEU A 315 15.79 -15.57 16.99
C LEU A 315 16.15 -15.91 15.53
N GLN A 316 16.51 -14.89 14.77
CA GLN A 316 17.01 -14.97 13.40
C GLN A 316 18.51 -14.73 13.37
N GLY A 317 19.24 -15.44 12.51
CA GLY A 317 20.70 -15.30 12.35
C GLY A 317 21.49 -16.49 12.88
N THR A 318 22.67 -16.25 13.44
CA THR A 318 23.52 -17.28 14.03
C THR A 318 22.93 -17.79 15.35
N LYS A 319 23.13 -19.05 15.66
CA LYS A 319 22.66 -19.68 16.91
C LYS A 319 23.79 -19.83 17.91
N SER A 320 24.59 -18.74 18.11
CA SER A 320 25.63 -18.74 19.12
C SER A 320 25.02 -18.86 20.52
N ARG A 321 25.79 -19.31 21.47
CA ARG A 321 25.39 -19.43 22.88
C ARG A 321 24.87 -18.08 23.41
N GLU A 322 25.62 -17.01 23.19
CA GLU A 322 25.27 -15.67 23.58
C GLU A 322 23.90 -15.22 22.99
N ALA A 323 23.64 -15.51 21.68
CA ALA A 323 22.38 -15.14 21.03
C ALA A 323 21.19 -15.93 21.60
N ILE A 324 21.39 -17.21 21.97
CA ILE A 324 20.37 -18.03 22.61
C ILE A 324 20.09 -17.51 24.02
N GLU A 325 21.13 -17.25 24.82
CA GLU A 325 21.00 -16.69 26.17
C GLU A 325 20.31 -15.33 26.14
N THR A 326 20.67 -14.43 25.23
CA THR A 326 20.03 -13.13 25.09
C THR A 326 18.55 -13.25 24.68
N ALA A 327 18.20 -14.14 23.74
CA ALA A 327 16.83 -14.36 23.33
C ALA A 327 15.98 -14.95 24.49
N ALA A 328 16.54 -15.87 25.25
CA ALA A 328 15.91 -16.45 26.44
C ALA A 328 15.71 -15.39 27.53
N ALA A 329 16.72 -14.55 27.81
CA ALA A 329 16.64 -13.49 28.80
C ALA A 329 15.63 -12.40 28.43
N LEU A 330 15.49 -12.05 27.13
CA LEU A 330 14.41 -11.18 26.63
C LEU A 330 13.04 -11.85 26.81
N THR A 331 12.92 -13.16 26.56
CA THR A 331 11.67 -13.90 26.80
C THR A 331 11.28 -13.86 28.26
N ALA A 332 12.24 -14.10 29.16
CA ALA A 332 12.04 -14.03 30.61
C ALA A 332 11.61 -12.65 31.07
N TYR A 333 12.26 -11.58 30.58
CA TYR A 333 11.93 -10.20 30.94
C TYR A 333 10.49 -9.80 30.60
N TYR A 334 10.00 -10.23 29.43
CA TYR A 334 8.63 -9.91 28.98
C TYR A 334 7.58 -10.95 29.37
N SER A 335 7.95 -11.95 30.18
CA SER A 335 7.00 -12.90 30.78
C SER A 335 6.41 -12.35 32.08
N ASP A 336 5.34 -12.97 32.57
CA ASP A 336 4.66 -12.58 33.81
C ASP A 336 5.38 -13.11 35.06
N SER A 337 6.68 -13.38 35.00
CA SER A 337 7.45 -13.88 36.15
C SER A 337 7.76 -12.78 37.15
N LYS A 338 7.69 -13.15 38.45
CA LYS A 338 8.25 -12.39 39.54
C LYS A 338 9.57 -12.97 40.06
N ASP A 339 9.98 -14.14 39.51
CA ASP A 339 11.17 -14.84 39.94
C ASP A 339 12.42 -14.28 39.25
N LEU A 340 13.54 -14.33 39.94
CA LEU A 340 14.83 -13.89 39.41
C LEU A 340 15.30 -14.78 38.25
N GLU A 341 14.96 -16.07 38.29
CA GLU A 341 15.32 -17.04 37.25
C GLU A 341 14.07 -17.63 36.60
N VAL A 342 14.08 -17.70 35.28
CA VAL A 342 12.99 -18.22 34.47
C VAL A 342 13.54 -19.35 33.58
N THR A 343 12.85 -20.49 33.59
CA THR A 343 13.12 -21.57 32.64
C THR A 343 12.41 -21.25 31.32
N VAL A 344 13.18 -21.12 30.26
CA VAL A 344 12.72 -20.84 28.90
C VAL A 344 12.99 -22.05 28.02
N LYS A 345 11.97 -22.55 27.35
CA LYS A 345 12.07 -23.60 26.33
C LYS A 345 12.34 -22.98 24.98
N TYR A 346 13.13 -23.66 24.13
CA TYR A 346 13.44 -23.17 22.78
C TYR A 346 13.73 -24.30 21.81
N GLY A 347 13.60 -24.02 20.53
CA GLY A 347 13.92 -24.95 19.45
C GLY A 347 13.55 -24.39 18.08
N LYS A 348 13.64 -25.21 17.03
CA LYS A 348 13.26 -24.83 15.66
C LYS A 348 11.79 -25.14 15.37
N ASP A 349 11.46 -26.42 15.38
CA ASP A 349 10.12 -26.92 15.06
C ASP A 349 9.36 -27.27 16.33
N GLN A 350 10.08 -27.69 17.35
CA GLN A 350 9.57 -28.01 18.69
C GLN A 350 10.47 -27.36 19.75
N LEU A 351 9.89 -27.12 20.93
CA LEU A 351 10.60 -26.60 22.11
C LEU A 351 11.27 -27.75 22.85
N ASP A 352 12.28 -28.36 22.20
CA ASP A 352 12.98 -29.54 22.66
C ASP A 352 14.19 -29.28 23.59
N LYS A 353 14.55 -28.02 23.76
CA LYS A 353 15.64 -27.54 24.61
C LYS A 353 15.13 -26.59 25.68
N SER A 354 15.86 -26.49 26.78
CA SER A 354 15.55 -25.52 27.84
C SER A 354 16.83 -24.89 28.38
N ILE A 355 16.65 -23.69 28.90
CA ILE A 355 17.69 -22.92 29.60
C ILE A 355 17.01 -22.15 30.74
N THR A 356 17.65 -22.17 31.92
CA THR A 356 17.27 -21.32 33.04
C THR A 356 18.14 -20.08 33.02
N ILE A 357 17.52 -18.90 33.02
CA ILE A 357 18.18 -17.63 32.80
C ILE A 357 17.57 -16.52 33.66
N THR A 358 18.39 -15.59 34.09
CA THR A 358 17.96 -14.33 34.71
C THR A 358 17.53 -13.35 33.61
N ALA A 359 16.43 -12.62 33.84
CA ALA A 359 15.99 -11.57 32.93
C ALA A 359 17.05 -10.46 32.78
N LEU A 360 17.12 -9.84 31.61
CA LEU A 360 17.95 -8.66 31.37
C LEU A 360 17.44 -7.46 32.19
N ASN A 361 18.34 -6.54 32.54
CA ASN A 361 17.95 -5.25 33.08
C ASN A 361 17.52 -4.27 31.98
N ASP A 362 16.87 -3.18 32.37
CA ASP A 362 16.32 -2.18 31.43
C ASP A 362 17.40 -1.55 30.54
N THR A 363 18.60 -1.30 31.11
CA THR A 363 19.71 -0.70 30.34
C THR A 363 20.19 -1.61 29.22
N ASP A 364 20.36 -2.90 29.50
CA ASP A 364 20.78 -3.88 28.50
C ASP A 364 19.71 -4.05 27.40
N ILE A 365 18.43 -4.02 27.79
CA ILE A 365 17.31 -4.10 26.85
C ILE A 365 17.30 -2.91 25.91
N GLU A 366 17.44 -1.69 26.41
CA GLU A 366 17.46 -0.49 25.58
C GLU A 366 18.68 -0.47 24.64
N ASN A 367 19.85 -0.96 25.08
CA ASN A 367 21.03 -1.09 24.22
C ASN A 367 20.82 -2.06 23.06
N LEU A 368 19.99 -3.07 23.23
CA LEU A 368 19.66 -4.05 22.19
C LEU A 368 18.49 -3.61 21.29
N ARG A 369 17.65 -2.68 21.75
CA ARG A 369 16.43 -2.29 21.06
C ARG A 369 16.72 -1.62 19.72
N ILE A 370 16.00 -2.05 18.68
CA ILE A 370 15.99 -1.36 17.38
C ILE A 370 15.04 -0.17 17.49
N GLY A 371 15.59 1.01 17.73
CA GLY A 371 14.87 2.26 17.93
C GLY A 371 15.84 3.45 17.83
N GLU A 372 15.49 4.57 18.45
CA GLU A 372 16.40 5.70 18.61
C GLU A 372 17.49 5.32 19.63
N ASN A 373 18.76 5.35 19.19
CA ASN A 373 19.92 5.58 20.02
C ASN A 373 20.49 6.95 19.65
#